data_acc044119ede4680d41c9a0053f74bd8
#
_entry.id   acc044119ede4680d41c9a0053f74bd8
#
_cell.length_a   1.000
_cell.length_b   1.000
_cell.length_c   1.000
_cell.angle_alpha   90.00
_cell.angle_beta   90.00
_cell.angle_gamma   90.00
#
_symmetry.space_group_name_H-M   'P 1'
#
loop_
_entity.id
_entity.type
_entity.pdbx_description
1 polymer ?
#
loop_
_entity_poly.entity_id
_entity_poly.type
_entity_poly.pdbx_seq_one_letter_code
_entity_poly.pdbx_strand_id
1 'polypeptide(L)'
;MKKILKILFIGIFAMSISTGCVDKYKDTKKEVENNILEDNSQDISKKWISAEDIDSIKFNNMRSNVKIYYHNDDKILIKGNLKDKYQFNTENNILDITSKVEEVSDYWITVYLPRKEYKSILIENKDASTKVFDMNVENLIINSNDEIVVDSVEVVNLNLYTEDKKVVITKDNIDKAVIETKNNTNII
;
A
#
# COMPACT_ATOMS: atom_id res chain seq x y z
N MET A 1 -21.40 -15.71 -11.89
CA MET A 1 -20.56 -15.50 -13.11
C MET A 1 -19.55 -14.42 -12.78
N LYS A 2 -18.26 -14.74 -12.76
CA LYS A 2 -17.18 -13.75 -12.54
C LYS A 2 -17.10 -12.85 -13.78
N LYS A 3 -17.32 -11.55 -13.60
CA LYS A 3 -17.03 -10.57 -14.68
C LYS A 3 -15.56 -10.17 -14.54
N ILE A 4 -14.73 -10.62 -15.47
CA ILE A 4 -13.35 -10.18 -15.59
C ILE A 4 -13.35 -8.96 -16.52
N LEU A 5 -13.12 -7.80 -15.97
CA LEU A 5 -12.92 -6.57 -16.74
C LEU A 5 -11.42 -6.45 -17.04
N LYS A 6 -11.02 -6.85 -18.25
CA LYS A 6 -9.65 -6.62 -18.74
C LYS A 6 -9.61 -5.24 -19.39
N ILE A 7 -9.08 -4.27 -18.70
CA ILE A 7 -8.87 -2.92 -19.26
C ILE A 7 -7.42 -2.85 -19.73
N LEU A 8 -7.22 -2.90 -21.03
CA LEU A 8 -5.92 -2.68 -21.66
C LEU A 8 -5.80 -1.18 -21.94
N PHE A 9 -5.12 -0.44 -21.08
CA PHE A 9 -4.80 0.96 -21.35
C PHE A 9 -3.50 1.03 -22.16
N ILE A 10 -3.62 1.31 -23.46
CA ILE A 10 -2.49 1.80 -24.26
C ILE A 10 -2.70 3.33 -24.33
N GLY A 11 -2.14 4.03 -23.37
CA GLY A 11 -2.25 5.47 -23.28
C GLY A 11 -0.92 6.16 -23.63
N ILE A 12 -0.81 6.70 -24.83
CA ILE A 12 0.19 7.73 -25.14
C ILE A 12 -0.34 9.03 -24.53
N PHE A 13 0.25 9.49 -23.44
CA PHE A 13 -0.12 10.78 -22.87
C PHE A 13 0.88 11.85 -23.29
N ALA A 14 0.39 12.82 -24.08
CA ALA A 14 1.12 14.04 -24.39
C ALA A 14 1.20 14.93 -23.14
N MET A 15 2.43 15.36 -22.82
CA MET A 15 2.69 16.32 -21.74
C MET A 15 1.98 17.64 -21.99
N SER A 16 1.09 18.04 -21.11
CA SER A 16 0.73 19.42 -20.89
C SER A 16 1.31 19.89 -19.55
N ILE A 17 2.36 20.71 -19.65
CA ILE A 17 2.97 21.37 -18.49
C ILE A 17 1.99 22.44 -18.02
N SER A 18 1.32 22.22 -16.91
CA SER A 18 0.64 23.27 -16.16
C SER A 18 1.41 23.54 -14.87
N THR A 19 2.11 24.67 -14.86
CA THR A 19 2.70 25.31 -13.68
C THR A 19 1.58 25.71 -12.72
N GLY A 20 1.35 24.98 -11.64
CA GLY A 20 0.34 25.38 -10.64
C GLY A 20 0.08 24.48 -9.45
N CYS A 21 0.93 23.50 -9.11
CA CYS A 21 0.66 22.58 -8.00
C CYS A 21 1.81 22.37 -7.01
N VAL A 22 2.69 23.37 -6.83
CA VAL A 22 3.78 23.22 -5.85
C VAL A 22 3.32 23.45 -4.40
N ASP A 23 2.26 24.26 -4.20
CA ASP A 23 1.83 24.62 -2.85
C ASP A 23 0.95 23.56 -2.17
N LYS A 24 0.17 22.80 -2.93
CA LYS A 24 -0.68 21.73 -2.35
C LYS A 24 0.13 20.52 -1.84
N TYR A 25 1.28 20.25 -2.43
CA TYR A 25 2.15 19.15 -2.03
C TYR A 25 2.88 19.41 -0.70
N LYS A 26 3.12 20.69 -0.37
CA LYS A 26 3.70 21.07 0.93
C LYS A 26 2.72 20.89 2.09
N ASP A 27 1.42 21.14 1.85
CA ASP A 27 0.40 20.99 2.89
C ASP A 27 0.10 19.52 3.19
N THR A 28 0.09 18.64 2.19
CA THR A 28 -0.09 17.20 2.40
C THR A 28 1.08 16.58 3.17
N LYS A 29 2.31 17.08 2.93
CA LYS A 29 3.48 16.64 3.68
C LYS A 29 3.43 17.06 5.15
N LYS A 30 2.91 18.26 5.43
CA LYS A 30 2.68 18.75 6.79
C LYS A 30 1.55 18.00 7.51
N GLU A 31 0.48 17.62 6.81
CA GLU A 31 -0.59 16.79 7.39
C GLU A 31 -0.11 15.37 7.71
N VAL A 32 0.72 14.78 6.86
CA VAL A 32 1.31 13.46 7.12
C VAL A 32 2.28 13.50 8.30
N GLU A 33 3.09 14.55 8.43
CA GLU A 33 3.99 14.72 9.59
C GLU A 33 3.24 15.10 10.88
N ASN A 34 2.18 15.89 10.81
CA ASN A 34 1.41 16.32 11.98
C ASN A 34 0.40 15.27 12.48
N ASN A 35 -0.16 14.42 11.60
CA ASN A 35 -1.00 13.28 12.02
C ASN A 35 -0.21 12.12 12.65
N ILE A 36 1.12 12.22 12.68
CA ILE A 36 1.99 11.25 13.36
C ILE A 36 2.12 11.56 14.87
N LEU A 37 1.67 12.71 15.33
CA LEU A 37 2.00 13.22 16.69
C LEU A 37 0.88 13.17 17.72
N GLU A 38 -0.36 12.82 17.39
CA GLU A 38 -1.46 12.81 18.36
C GLU A 38 -2.32 11.55 18.29
N ASP A 39 -1.88 10.45 18.90
CA ASP A 39 -2.78 9.51 19.54
C ASP A 39 -2.09 8.86 20.76
N ASN A 40 -2.42 9.38 21.91
CA ASN A 40 -1.80 9.09 23.21
C ASN A 40 -2.47 7.95 24.00
N SER A 41 -3.05 6.94 23.36
CA SER A 41 -3.77 5.90 24.11
C SER A 41 -3.59 4.44 23.68
N GLN A 42 -2.76 4.13 22.69
CA GLN A 42 -2.47 2.74 22.33
C GLN A 42 -0.96 2.51 22.25
N ASP A 43 -0.52 1.32 22.63
CA ASP A 43 0.85 0.82 22.62
C ASP A 43 1.46 0.88 21.20
N ILE A 44 1.72 2.10 20.70
CA ILE A 44 2.32 2.33 19.39
C ILE A 44 3.79 1.93 19.47
N SER A 45 4.15 0.90 18.80
CA SER A 45 5.53 0.44 18.71
C SER A 45 6.14 0.75 17.35
N LYS A 46 7.46 0.86 17.32
CA LYS A 46 8.26 1.09 16.12
C LYS A 46 9.26 -0.03 15.93
N LYS A 47 9.45 -0.47 14.70
CA LYS A 47 10.46 -1.44 14.32
C LYS A 47 11.23 -0.95 13.10
N TRP A 48 12.56 -1.01 13.19
CA TRP A 48 13.44 -0.73 12.08
C TRP A 48 14.02 -2.02 11.53
N ILE A 49 14.07 -2.15 10.21
CA ILE A 49 14.62 -3.30 9.49
C ILE A 49 15.59 -2.77 8.43
N SER A 50 16.75 -3.42 8.24
CA SER A 50 17.63 -3.10 7.11
C SER A 50 16.89 -3.36 5.79
N ALA A 51 17.03 -2.43 4.82
CA ALA A 51 16.43 -2.57 3.50
C ALA A 51 17.43 -2.99 2.42
N GLU A 52 18.71 -3.21 2.80
CA GLU A 52 19.81 -3.43 1.85
C GLU A 52 19.53 -4.56 0.87
N ASP A 53 19.08 -5.72 1.38
CA ASP A 53 18.83 -6.91 0.57
C ASP A 53 17.33 -7.14 0.27
N ILE A 54 16.43 -6.24 0.69
CA ILE A 54 15.00 -6.45 0.53
C ILE A 54 14.52 -5.81 -0.76
N ASP A 55 14.09 -6.60 -1.71
CA ASP A 55 13.49 -6.15 -2.97
C ASP A 55 11.98 -6.45 -3.08
N SER A 56 11.45 -7.23 -2.15
CA SER A 56 10.05 -7.63 -2.14
C SER A 56 9.45 -7.59 -0.74
N ILE A 57 8.17 -7.23 -0.65
CA ILE A 57 7.43 -7.15 0.61
C ILE A 57 6.18 -8.02 0.50
N LYS A 58 5.92 -8.79 1.54
CA LYS A 58 4.73 -9.62 1.62
C LYS A 58 3.98 -9.39 2.92
N PHE A 59 2.70 -9.10 2.82
CA PHE A 59 1.79 -8.99 3.93
C PHE A 59 0.84 -10.18 3.90
N ASN A 60 0.91 -11.02 4.91
CA ASN A 60 0.11 -12.24 4.99
C ASN A 60 -0.95 -12.14 6.07
N ASN A 61 -2.14 -12.63 5.74
CA ASN A 61 -3.21 -12.83 6.70
C ASN A 61 -3.58 -11.57 7.49
N MET A 62 -3.45 -10.40 6.85
CA MET A 62 -3.74 -9.13 7.50
C MET A 62 -5.23 -9.03 7.81
N ARG A 63 -5.55 -8.47 9.00
CA ARG A 63 -6.90 -8.14 9.47
C ARG A 63 -6.89 -6.77 10.16
N SER A 64 -6.05 -5.89 9.65
CA SER A 64 -5.79 -4.56 10.20
C SER A 64 -5.59 -3.58 9.05
N ASN A 65 -5.79 -2.29 9.30
CA ASN A 65 -5.54 -1.27 8.31
C ASN A 65 -4.06 -1.25 7.94
N VAL A 66 -3.75 -1.46 6.66
CA VAL A 66 -2.40 -1.45 6.11
C VAL A 66 -2.18 -0.15 5.34
N LYS A 67 -1.08 0.55 5.65
CA LYS A 67 -0.63 1.71 4.88
C LYS A 67 0.83 1.53 4.50
N ILE A 68 1.17 1.89 3.27
CA ILE A 68 2.55 1.85 2.75
C ILE A 68 2.88 3.21 2.16
N TYR A 69 4.06 3.73 2.52
CA TYR A 69 4.60 5.00 2.04
C TYR A 69 6.09 4.89 1.72
N TYR A 70 6.59 5.74 0.83
CA TYR A 70 8.01 6.02 0.79
C TYR A 70 8.46 6.97 1.91
N HIS A 71 9.73 6.83 2.30
CA HIS A 71 10.44 7.81 3.09
C HIS A 71 11.90 7.96 2.64
N ASN A 72 12.62 8.91 3.22
CA ASN A 72 13.98 9.24 2.79
C ASN A 72 15.09 8.56 3.61
N ASP A 73 14.74 7.61 4.48
CA ASP A 73 15.71 6.82 5.23
C ASP A 73 16.14 5.59 4.41
N ASP A 74 17.28 5.00 4.72
CA ASP A 74 17.81 3.78 4.10
C ASP A 74 17.26 2.48 4.72
N LYS A 75 16.47 2.58 5.80
CA LYS A 75 15.88 1.47 6.53
C LYS A 75 14.36 1.46 6.39
N ILE A 76 13.78 0.30 6.44
CA ILE A 76 12.33 0.13 6.54
C ILE A 76 11.91 0.50 7.96
N LEU A 77 10.96 1.42 8.10
CA LEU A 77 10.32 1.75 9.36
C LEU A 77 8.90 1.19 9.39
N ILE A 78 8.59 0.40 10.40
CA ILE A 78 7.26 -0.12 10.66
C ILE A 78 6.72 0.52 11.93
N LYS A 79 5.52 1.08 11.88
CA LYS A 79 4.79 1.65 13.01
C LYS A 79 3.42 1.00 13.13
N GLY A 80 2.91 0.89 14.34
CA GLY A 80 1.56 0.40 14.58
C GLY A 80 1.38 -0.28 15.91
N ASN A 81 0.30 -1.01 16.06
CA ASN A 81 0.01 -1.85 17.22
C ASN A 81 0.81 -3.17 17.13
N LEU A 82 2.15 -3.09 17.15
CA LEU A 82 3.02 -4.19 16.71
C LEU A 82 3.18 -5.31 17.75
N LYS A 83 3.04 -4.99 19.03
CA LYS A 83 3.32 -5.95 20.12
C LYS A 83 2.41 -7.17 20.01
N ASP A 84 3.02 -8.35 19.90
CA ASP A 84 2.36 -9.66 19.83
C ASP A 84 1.30 -9.82 18.72
N LYS A 85 1.16 -8.81 17.83
CA LYS A 85 0.16 -8.81 16.74
C LYS A 85 0.74 -9.21 15.39
N TYR A 86 2.05 -9.03 15.20
CA TYR A 86 2.71 -9.30 13.93
C TYR A 86 4.00 -10.07 14.12
N GLN A 87 4.30 -10.90 13.14
CA GLN A 87 5.59 -11.56 12.97
C GLN A 87 6.28 -10.97 11.75
N PHE A 88 7.60 -10.79 11.86
CA PHE A 88 8.44 -10.25 10.79
C PHE A 88 9.55 -11.26 10.51
N ASN A 89 9.66 -11.69 9.27
CA ASN A 89 10.72 -12.56 8.79
C ASN A 89 11.38 -11.96 7.56
N THR A 90 12.68 -12.13 7.41
CA THR A 90 13.43 -11.71 6.23
C THR A 90 14.18 -12.91 5.68
N GLU A 91 13.80 -13.32 4.49
CA GLU A 91 14.39 -14.48 3.82
C GLU A 91 14.30 -14.28 2.29
N ASN A 92 15.34 -14.67 1.56
CA ASN A 92 15.38 -14.62 0.10
C ASN A 92 15.01 -13.23 -0.48
N ASN A 93 15.52 -12.16 0.13
CA ASN A 93 15.25 -10.75 -0.22
C ASN A 93 13.78 -10.33 -0.04
N ILE A 94 13.00 -11.09 0.69
CA ILE A 94 11.60 -10.81 0.99
C ILE A 94 11.47 -10.43 2.46
N LEU A 95 10.82 -9.31 2.74
CA LEU A 95 10.28 -9.00 4.06
C LEU A 95 8.85 -9.54 4.15
N ASP A 96 8.66 -10.58 4.94
CA ASP A 96 7.36 -11.16 5.25
C ASP A 96 6.81 -10.57 6.55
N ILE A 97 5.62 -10.00 6.49
CA ILE A 97 4.88 -9.42 7.60
C ILE A 97 3.60 -10.21 7.77
N THR A 98 3.54 -11.06 8.77
CA THR A 98 2.39 -11.91 9.02
C THR A 98 1.60 -11.44 10.23
N SER A 99 0.30 -11.23 10.08
CA SER A 99 -0.59 -10.92 11.19
C SER A 99 -0.90 -12.17 12.01
N LYS A 100 -0.90 -12.01 13.33
CA LYS A 100 -1.38 -13.00 14.32
C LYS A 100 -2.77 -12.64 14.84
N VAL A 101 -3.37 -11.60 14.29
CA VAL A 101 -4.71 -11.16 14.67
C VAL A 101 -5.73 -12.08 14.02
N GLU A 102 -6.58 -12.69 14.82
CA GLU A 102 -7.59 -13.65 14.34
C GLU A 102 -8.90 -12.97 13.97
N GLU A 103 -9.23 -11.87 14.63
CA GLU A 103 -10.45 -11.10 14.39
C GLU A 103 -10.16 -9.71 13.84
N VAL A 104 -11.11 -9.16 13.10
CA VAL A 104 -11.04 -7.78 12.61
C VAL A 104 -11.01 -6.82 13.79
N SER A 105 -10.10 -5.87 13.76
CA SER A 105 -9.91 -4.91 14.84
C SER A 105 -9.48 -3.56 14.28
N ASP A 106 -9.57 -2.54 15.09
CA ASP A 106 -9.05 -1.19 14.78
C ASP A 106 -7.51 -1.12 14.78
N TYR A 107 -6.84 -2.27 14.76
CA TYR A 107 -5.38 -2.30 14.65
C TYR A 107 -4.94 -1.76 13.29
N TRP A 108 -3.76 -1.20 13.29
CA TRP A 108 -3.16 -0.65 12.10
C TRP A 108 -1.66 -0.93 12.06
N ILE A 109 -1.15 -1.00 10.84
CA ILE A 109 0.27 -1.08 10.55
C ILE A 109 0.58 -0.11 9.40
N THR A 110 1.60 0.71 9.59
CA THR A 110 2.14 1.57 8.54
C THR A 110 3.58 1.20 8.28
N VAL A 111 3.91 0.94 7.03
CA VAL A 111 5.25 0.58 6.59
C VAL A 111 5.79 1.72 5.73
N TYR A 112 6.92 2.26 6.13
CA TYR A 112 7.66 3.28 5.38
C TYR A 112 8.85 2.60 4.72
N LEU A 113 8.91 2.66 3.42
CA LEU A 113 9.91 2.00 2.59
C LEU A 113 10.92 3.01 2.04
N PRO A 114 12.22 2.70 2.01
CA PRO A 114 13.21 3.49 1.27
C PRO A 114 12.82 3.73 -0.19
N ARG A 115 13.18 4.89 -0.74
CA ARG A 115 12.95 5.18 -2.15
C ARG A 115 13.85 4.33 -3.05
N LYS A 116 13.28 3.29 -3.59
CA LYS A 116 13.86 2.45 -4.63
C LYS A 116 12.75 1.74 -5.39
N GLU A 117 13.07 1.11 -6.50
CA GLU A 117 12.18 0.18 -7.17
C GLU A 117 12.09 -1.14 -6.40
N TYR A 118 10.87 -1.62 -6.17
CA TYR A 118 10.61 -2.93 -5.57
C TYR A 118 10.13 -3.90 -6.64
N LYS A 119 10.61 -5.15 -6.59
CA LYS A 119 10.16 -6.19 -7.53
C LYS A 119 8.71 -6.59 -7.29
N SER A 120 8.33 -6.71 -6.04
CA SER A 120 6.97 -7.13 -5.71
C SER A 120 6.51 -6.62 -4.35
N ILE A 121 5.26 -6.17 -4.31
CA ILE A 121 4.51 -5.96 -3.07
C ILE A 121 3.23 -6.78 -3.16
N LEU A 122 3.10 -7.79 -2.30
CA LEU A 122 1.92 -8.62 -2.17
C LEU A 122 1.22 -8.32 -0.85
N ILE A 123 -0.08 -8.02 -0.90
CA ILE A 123 -0.88 -7.72 0.29
C ILE A 123 -2.11 -8.62 0.30
N GLU A 124 -2.18 -9.50 1.29
CA GLU A 124 -3.36 -10.31 1.61
C GLU A 124 -4.01 -9.73 2.86
N ASN A 125 -5.04 -8.89 2.68
CA ASN A 125 -5.75 -8.23 3.75
C ASN A 125 -7.23 -8.63 3.77
N LYS A 126 -7.64 -9.29 4.82
CA LYS A 126 -9.02 -9.69 5.03
C LYS A 126 -9.72 -8.64 5.90
N ASP A 127 -10.81 -8.09 5.40
CA ASP A 127 -11.74 -7.29 6.16
C ASP A 127 -11.23 -5.94 6.70
N ALA A 128 -10.13 -5.41 6.15
CA ALA A 128 -9.60 -4.10 6.54
C ALA A 128 -9.00 -3.33 5.35
N SER A 129 -8.90 -2.02 5.45
CA SER A 129 -8.45 -1.18 4.34
C SER A 129 -6.96 -1.34 4.02
N THR A 130 -6.65 -1.20 2.74
CA THR A 130 -5.27 -1.21 2.23
C THR A 130 -5.00 0.04 1.43
N LYS A 131 -3.95 0.78 1.80
CA LYS A 131 -3.58 2.04 1.15
C LYS A 131 -2.10 2.04 0.80
N VAL A 132 -1.79 2.30 -0.47
CA VAL A 132 -0.42 2.35 -1.01
C VAL A 132 -0.20 3.70 -1.68
N PHE A 133 0.87 4.39 -1.30
CA PHE A 133 1.14 5.75 -1.73
C PHE A 133 2.60 5.93 -2.19
N ASP A 134 2.79 6.71 -3.26
CA ASP A 134 4.08 7.24 -3.70
C ASP A 134 5.14 6.12 -3.85
N MET A 135 4.84 5.07 -4.62
CA MET A 135 5.68 3.88 -4.76
C MET A 135 6.11 3.65 -6.20
N ASN A 136 7.30 3.02 -6.36
CA ASN A 136 7.76 2.44 -7.62
C ASN A 136 7.92 0.93 -7.42
N VAL A 137 7.11 0.13 -8.15
CA VAL A 137 7.07 -1.31 -7.97
C VAL A 137 6.75 -2.02 -9.29
N GLU A 138 7.47 -3.09 -9.58
CA GLU A 138 7.20 -3.88 -10.80
C GLU A 138 5.85 -4.62 -10.70
N ASN A 139 5.61 -5.29 -9.58
CA ASN A 139 4.39 -6.08 -9.38
C ASN A 139 3.69 -5.68 -8.07
N LEU A 140 2.54 -5.03 -8.16
CA LEU A 140 1.68 -4.71 -7.02
C LEU A 140 0.44 -5.60 -7.05
N ILE A 141 0.29 -6.46 -6.03
CA ILE A 141 -0.83 -7.39 -5.89
C ILE A 141 -1.53 -7.11 -4.57
N ILE A 142 -2.80 -6.74 -4.62
CA ILE A 142 -3.61 -6.46 -3.44
C ILE A 142 -4.88 -7.29 -3.48
N ASN A 143 -5.01 -8.19 -2.51
CA ASN A 143 -6.22 -8.94 -2.23
C ASN A 143 -6.83 -8.39 -0.95
N SER A 144 -7.90 -7.61 -1.05
CA SER A 144 -8.55 -7.00 0.11
C SER A 144 -10.06 -7.05 -0.02
N ASN A 145 -10.74 -7.36 1.08
CA ASN A 145 -12.20 -7.35 1.13
C ASN A 145 -12.77 -5.98 1.55
N ASP A 146 -11.91 -5.00 1.84
CA ASP A 146 -12.31 -3.63 2.17
C ASP A 146 -11.71 -2.61 1.18
N GLU A 147 -11.77 -1.33 1.50
CA GLU A 147 -11.30 -0.24 0.64
C GLU A 147 -9.82 -0.42 0.23
N ILE A 148 -9.58 -0.31 -1.07
CA ILE A 148 -8.24 -0.26 -1.64
C ILE A 148 -8.01 1.15 -2.19
N VAL A 149 -6.91 1.77 -1.78
CA VAL A 149 -6.43 3.04 -2.33
C VAL A 149 -5.03 2.85 -2.86
N VAL A 150 -4.83 3.19 -4.13
CA VAL A 150 -3.53 3.27 -4.79
C VAL A 150 -3.41 4.71 -5.30
N ASP A 151 -2.41 5.45 -4.84
CA ASP A 151 -2.24 6.86 -5.21
C ASP A 151 -0.77 7.18 -5.45
N SER A 152 -0.47 7.79 -6.60
CA SER A 152 0.87 8.21 -7.01
C SER A 152 1.87 7.04 -7.12
N VAL A 153 1.41 5.89 -7.64
CA VAL A 153 2.23 4.67 -7.80
C VAL A 153 2.65 4.50 -9.25
N GLU A 154 3.94 4.23 -9.46
CA GLU A 154 4.47 3.75 -10.74
C GLU A 154 4.54 2.23 -10.69
N VAL A 155 3.78 1.54 -11.55
CA VAL A 155 3.67 0.08 -11.49
C VAL A 155 3.58 -0.55 -12.88
N VAL A 156 4.36 -1.61 -13.11
CA VAL A 156 4.30 -2.37 -14.38
C VAL A 156 3.06 -3.27 -14.39
N ASN A 157 2.84 -4.05 -13.34
CA ASN A 157 1.71 -4.98 -13.25
C ASN A 157 0.92 -4.73 -11.97
N LEU A 158 -0.27 -4.17 -12.09
CA LEU A 158 -1.22 -3.95 -10.99
C LEU A 158 -2.29 -5.04 -11.01
N ASN A 159 -2.40 -5.82 -9.94
CA ASN A 159 -3.47 -6.80 -9.75
C ASN A 159 -4.23 -6.50 -8.47
N LEU A 160 -5.48 -6.13 -8.59
CA LEU A 160 -6.37 -5.84 -7.47
C LEU A 160 -7.51 -6.83 -7.43
N TYR A 161 -7.76 -7.40 -6.26
CA TYR A 161 -8.92 -8.21 -5.98
C TYR A 161 -9.67 -7.64 -4.79
N THR A 162 -10.98 -7.43 -4.93
CA THR A 162 -11.84 -7.03 -3.83
C THR A 162 -13.23 -7.64 -3.95
N GLU A 163 -13.91 -7.88 -2.83
CA GLU A 163 -15.25 -8.48 -2.87
C GLU A 163 -16.34 -7.42 -3.08
N ASP A 164 -16.38 -6.35 -2.30
CA ASP A 164 -17.56 -5.49 -2.21
C ASP A 164 -17.30 -4.01 -1.98
N LYS A 165 -16.04 -3.56 -1.99
CA LYS A 165 -15.70 -2.22 -1.51
C LYS A 165 -15.14 -1.32 -2.62
N LYS A 166 -14.84 -0.12 -2.23
CA LYS A 166 -14.35 0.93 -3.09
C LYS A 166 -12.88 0.69 -3.47
N VAL A 167 -12.58 0.83 -4.76
CA VAL A 167 -11.21 0.91 -5.28
C VAL A 167 -10.97 2.32 -5.79
N VAL A 168 -9.95 2.98 -5.29
CA VAL A 168 -9.50 4.31 -5.72
C VAL A 168 -8.12 4.20 -6.30
N ILE A 169 -7.96 4.65 -7.54
CA ILE A 169 -6.67 4.68 -8.24
C ILE A 169 -6.48 6.10 -8.75
N THR A 170 -5.48 6.81 -8.25
CA THR A 170 -5.28 8.23 -8.58
C THR A 170 -3.82 8.56 -8.84
N LYS A 171 -3.58 9.37 -9.89
CA LYS A 171 -2.24 9.87 -10.27
C LYS A 171 -1.20 8.78 -10.50
N ASP A 172 -1.63 7.61 -10.95
CA ASP A 172 -0.77 6.46 -11.13
C ASP A 172 -0.26 6.35 -12.57
N ASN A 173 0.93 5.77 -12.72
CA ASN A 173 1.48 5.34 -13.99
C ASN A 173 1.47 3.81 -14.01
N ILE A 174 0.54 3.21 -14.74
CA ILE A 174 0.28 1.78 -14.74
C ILE A 174 0.39 1.24 -16.16
N ASP A 175 1.31 0.32 -16.39
CA ASP A 175 1.47 -0.32 -17.71
C ASP A 175 0.38 -1.36 -17.96
N LYS A 176 0.07 -2.18 -16.96
CA LYS A 176 -0.95 -3.23 -17.03
C LYS A 176 -1.74 -3.29 -15.72
N ALA A 177 -3.06 -3.31 -15.83
CA ALA A 177 -3.93 -3.48 -14.68
C ALA A 177 -4.92 -4.63 -14.89
N VAL A 178 -5.08 -5.45 -13.85
CA VAL A 178 -6.16 -6.43 -13.72
C VAL A 178 -6.91 -6.13 -12.43
N ILE A 179 -8.19 -5.80 -12.55
CA ILE A 179 -9.05 -5.51 -11.39
C ILE A 179 -10.18 -6.52 -11.40
N GLU A 180 -10.20 -7.40 -10.42
CA GLU A 180 -11.26 -8.38 -10.22
C GLU A 180 -12.11 -7.97 -9.04
N THR A 181 -13.42 -7.88 -9.28
CA THR A 181 -14.40 -7.56 -8.23
C THR A 181 -15.47 -8.66 -8.18
N LYS A 182 -15.92 -9.01 -6.99
CA LYS A 182 -16.95 -10.03 -6.81
C LYS A 182 -18.35 -9.47 -7.04
N ASN A 183 -18.58 -8.27 -6.61
CA ASN A 183 -19.85 -7.54 -6.70
C ASN A 183 -19.67 -6.17 -7.39
N ASN A 184 -20.65 -5.28 -7.28
CA ASN A 184 -20.62 -3.95 -7.87
C ASN A 184 -19.66 -3.03 -7.10
N THR A 185 -18.39 -3.09 -7.44
CA THR A 185 -17.36 -2.23 -6.85
C THR A 185 -17.28 -0.90 -7.60
N ASN A 186 -17.23 0.21 -6.87
CA ASN A 186 -16.98 1.53 -7.44
C ASN A 186 -15.47 1.69 -7.67
N ILE A 187 -15.06 1.79 -8.93
CA ILE A 187 -13.70 2.15 -9.33
C ILE A 187 -13.70 3.64 -9.66
N ILE A 188 -12.85 4.40 -9.00
CA ILE A 188 -12.75 5.86 -9.16
C ILE A 188 -11.31 6.22 -9.54
#